data_a30f1f713f7bfbb9667ebf1840a8550a
#
_entry.id   a30f1f713f7bfbb9667ebf1840a8550a
#
_cell.length_a   1.000
_cell.length_b   1.000
_cell.length_c   1.000
_cell.angle_alpha   90.00
_cell.angle_beta   90.00
_cell.angle_gamma   90.00
#
_symmetry.space_group_name_H-M   'P 1'
#
loop_
_entity.id
_entity.type
_entity.pdbx_description
1 polymer ?
#
loop_
_entity_poly.entity_id
_entity_poly.type
_entity_poly.pdbx_seq_one_letter_code
_entity_poly.pdbx_strand_id
1 'polypeptide(L)' 'MISEELFAIYVKALDRLPERCREVFIRVREEKQSYAQVAEELGISTKTVDAQLQKATIRLKEAILTMNDKQ' A
#
# COMPACT_ATOMS: atom_id res chain seq x y z
N MET A 1 6.18 -16.34 -7.49
CA MET A 1 7.13 -16.18 -6.41
C MET A 1 7.88 -14.87 -6.51
N ILE A 2 8.07 -14.21 -5.39
CA ILE A 2 8.69 -12.89 -5.40
C ILE A 2 10.15 -13.04 -4.93
N SER A 3 11.06 -12.37 -5.60
CA SER A 3 12.46 -12.45 -5.25
C SER A 3 12.75 -11.62 -4.00
N GLU A 4 13.87 -11.91 -3.37
CA GLU A 4 14.28 -11.15 -2.18
C GLU A 4 14.50 -9.69 -2.51
N GLU A 5 15.07 -9.42 -3.67
CA GLU A 5 15.29 -8.04 -4.09
C GLU A 5 13.98 -7.30 -4.28
N LEU A 6 13.03 -7.97 -4.90
CA LEU A 6 11.73 -7.35 -5.14
C LEU A 6 10.99 -7.12 -3.82
N PHE A 7 11.11 -8.07 -2.91
CA PHE A 7 10.50 -7.92 -1.60
C PHE A 7 11.12 -6.74 -0.84
N ALA A 8 12.42 -6.59 -0.93
CA ALA A 8 13.10 -5.48 -0.27
C ALA A 8 12.64 -4.14 -0.82
N ILE A 9 12.47 -4.07 -2.14
CA ILE A 9 11.96 -2.85 -2.77
C ILE A 9 10.56 -2.54 -2.28
N TYR A 10 9.73 -3.57 -2.19
CA TYR A 10 8.37 -3.43 -1.72
C TYR A 10 8.32 -2.89 -0.29
N VAL A 11 9.14 -3.46 0.59
CA VAL A 11 9.17 -3.02 1.98
C VAL A 11 9.63 -1.57 2.08
N LYS A 12 10.65 -1.20 1.32
CA LYS A 12 11.13 0.17 1.33
C LYS A 12 10.07 1.14 0.81
N ALA A 13 9.36 0.72 -0.23
CA ALA A 13 8.32 1.56 -0.81
C ALA A 13 7.18 1.76 0.18
N LEU A 14 6.80 0.70 0.89
CA LEU A 14 5.79 0.80 1.93
C LEU A 14 6.19 1.83 2.98
N ASP A 15 7.45 1.78 3.37
CA ASP A 15 7.95 2.66 4.42
C ASP A 15 7.89 4.13 4.00
N ARG A 16 7.88 4.40 2.71
CA ARG A 16 7.85 5.76 2.19
C ARG A 16 6.44 6.30 2.03
N LEU A 17 5.45 5.46 2.13
CA LEU A 17 4.06 5.92 2.01
C LEU A 17 3.70 6.82 3.17
N PRO A 18 2.81 7.81 2.95
CA PRO A 18 2.26 8.55 4.06
C PRO A 18 1.61 7.59 5.05
N GLU A 19 1.64 7.94 6.31
CA GLU A 19 1.24 7.03 7.37
C GLU A 19 -0.15 6.45 7.17
N ARG A 20 -1.13 7.30 6.87
CA ARG A 20 -2.51 6.83 6.71
C ARG A 20 -2.63 5.92 5.48
N CYS A 21 -1.95 6.29 4.42
CA CYS A 21 -1.97 5.54 3.18
C CYS A 21 -1.39 4.14 3.40
N ARG A 22 -0.27 4.07 4.10
CA ARG A 22 0.37 2.81 4.42
C ARG A 22 -0.51 1.96 5.30
N GLU A 23 -1.14 2.56 6.29
CA GLU A 23 -2.00 1.85 7.21
C GLU A 23 -3.18 1.21 6.49
N VAL A 24 -3.83 1.96 5.61
CA VAL A 24 -4.95 1.44 4.85
C VAL A 24 -4.50 0.28 3.97
N PHE A 25 -3.38 0.45 3.30
CA PHE A 25 -2.87 -0.58 2.40
C PHE A 25 -2.60 -1.89 3.16
N ILE A 26 -1.95 -1.78 4.30
CA ILE A 26 -1.60 -2.97 5.08
C ILE A 26 -2.85 -3.67 5.58
N ARG A 27 -3.83 -2.91 6.08
CA ARG A 27 -5.04 -3.51 6.61
C ARG A 27 -5.83 -4.24 5.53
N VAL A 28 -5.93 -3.65 4.36
CA VAL A 28 -6.71 -4.27 3.28
C VAL A 28 -5.95 -5.42 2.63
N ARG A 29 -4.68 -5.20 2.30
CA ARG A 29 -3.93 -6.16 1.51
C ARG A 29 -3.28 -7.26 2.33
N GLU A 30 -2.75 -6.92 3.49
CA GLU A 30 -2.03 -7.91 4.27
C GLU A 30 -2.89 -8.52 5.36
N GLU A 31 -3.74 -7.72 5.99
CA GLU A 31 -4.60 -8.25 7.04
C GLU A 31 -5.96 -8.66 6.50
N LYS A 32 -6.20 -8.41 5.23
CA LYS A 32 -7.39 -8.87 4.53
C LYS A 32 -8.69 -8.36 5.14
N GLN A 33 -8.64 -7.15 5.66
CA GLN A 33 -9.84 -6.51 6.20
C GLN A 33 -10.67 -5.94 5.06
N SER A 34 -11.98 -5.87 5.28
CA SER A 34 -12.86 -5.27 4.30
C SER A 34 -12.74 -3.75 4.35
N TYR A 35 -13.15 -3.10 3.27
CA TYR A 35 -13.16 -1.65 3.22
C TYR A 35 -14.02 -1.08 4.35
N ALA A 36 -15.18 -1.71 4.59
CA ALA A 36 -16.06 -1.23 5.64
C ALA A 36 -15.42 -1.34 7.02
N GLN A 37 -14.71 -2.42 7.25
CA GLN A 37 -14.04 -2.62 8.53
C GLN A 37 -12.93 -1.60 8.74
N VAL A 38 -12.13 -1.37 7.72
CA VAL A 38 -11.05 -0.39 7.82
C VAL A 38 -11.63 0.99 8.03
N ALA A 39 -12.69 1.32 7.29
CA ALA A 39 -13.32 2.63 7.42
C ALA A 39 -13.81 2.87 8.85
N GLU A 40 -14.42 1.86 9.43
CA GLU A 40 -14.93 1.96 10.78
C GLU A 40 -13.81 2.15 11.78
N GLU A 41 -12.76 1.37 11.66
CA GLU A 41 -11.66 1.42 12.60
C GLU A 41 -10.89 2.72 12.53
N LEU A 42 -10.77 3.30 11.35
CA LEU A 42 -10.03 4.53 11.18
C LEU A 42 -10.90 5.78 11.22
N GLY A 43 -12.22 5.61 11.32
CA GLY A 43 -13.12 6.73 11.37
C GLY A 43 -13.21 7.51 10.08
N ILE A 44 -13.15 6.83 8.95
CA ILE A 44 -13.23 7.45 7.63
C ILE A 44 -14.27 6.71 6.81
N SER A 45 -14.60 7.25 5.64
CA SER A 45 -15.58 6.61 4.76
C SER A 45 -14.91 5.52 3.94
N THR A 46 -15.74 4.59 3.44
CA THR A 46 -15.21 3.54 2.56
C THR A 46 -14.65 4.14 1.29
N LYS A 47 -15.20 5.26 0.84
CA LYS A 47 -14.70 5.95 -0.32
C LYS A 47 -13.29 6.45 -0.07
N THR A 48 -13.03 6.96 1.14
CA THR A 48 -11.70 7.41 1.51
C THR A 48 -10.74 6.23 1.58
N VAL A 49 -11.21 5.09 2.10
CA VAL A 49 -10.37 3.89 2.12
C VAL A 49 -9.94 3.53 0.71
N ASP A 50 -10.89 3.54 -0.23
CA ASP A 50 -10.59 3.21 -1.62
C ASP A 50 -9.57 4.19 -2.21
N ALA A 51 -9.76 5.47 -1.97
CA ALA A 51 -8.87 6.49 -2.50
C ALA A 51 -7.45 6.30 -1.95
N GLN A 52 -7.33 6.05 -0.66
CA GLN A 52 -6.03 5.84 -0.05
C GLN A 52 -5.36 4.58 -0.59
N LEU A 53 -6.16 3.54 -0.78
CA LEU A 53 -5.63 2.29 -1.31
C LEU A 53 -5.10 2.46 -2.72
N GLN A 54 -5.84 3.17 -3.57
CA GLN A 54 -5.39 3.43 -4.93
C GLN A 54 -4.11 4.25 -4.94
N LYS A 55 -4.03 5.25 -4.09
CA LYS A 55 -2.84 6.07 -3.99
C LYS A 55 -1.64 5.24 -3.59
N ALA A 56 -1.83 4.36 -2.59
CA ALA A 56 -0.76 3.49 -2.14
C ALA A 56 -0.30 2.57 -3.26
N THR A 57 -1.26 1.99 -3.97
CA THR A 57 -0.95 1.06 -5.05
C THR A 57 -0.15 1.75 -6.15
N ILE A 58 -0.54 2.96 -6.52
CA ILE A 58 0.17 3.70 -7.57
C ILE A 58 1.60 4.00 -7.13
N ARG A 59 1.77 4.46 -5.91
CA ARG A 59 3.11 4.80 -5.41
C ARG A 59 4.00 3.57 -5.33
N LEU A 60 3.45 2.45 -4.88
CA LEU A 60 4.22 1.22 -4.80
C LEU A 60 4.63 0.76 -6.19
N LYS A 61 3.71 0.82 -7.13
CA LYS A 61 3.98 0.43 -8.50
C LYS A 61 5.07 1.28 -9.10
N GLU A 62 4.99 2.57 -8.90
CA GLU A 62 6.00 3.49 -9.43
C GLU A 62 7.37 3.21 -8.83
N ALA A 63 7.40 2.95 -7.53
CA ALA A 63 8.67 2.67 -6.86
C ALA A 63 9.30 1.40 -7.41
N ILE A 64 8.50 0.36 -7.59
CA ILE A 64 9.02 -0.90 -8.12
C ILE A 64 9.51 -0.74 -9.54
N LEU A 65 8.75 -0.05 -10.38
CA LEU A 65 9.15 0.16 -11.76
C LEU A 65 10.42 1.01 -11.87
N THR A 66 10.48 2.06 -11.05
CA THR A 66 11.62 2.96 -11.10
C THR A 66 12.89 2.23 -10.66
N MET A 67 12.80 1.44 -9.61
CA MET A 67 13.98 0.75 -9.12
C MET A 67 14.40 -0.39 -10.03
N ASN A 68 13.43 -1.03 -10.66
CA ASN A 68 13.74 -2.11 -11.61
C ASN A 68 14.37 -1.59 -12.88
N ASP A 69 14.07 -0.36 -13.23
CA ASP A 69 14.55 0.24 -14.46
C ASP A 69 16.03 0.57 -14.41
N LYS A 70 16.59 0.46 -13.27
CA LYS A 70 17.99 0.81 -13.11
C LYS A 70 18.86 -0.39 -13.30
N GLN A 71 18.84 -0.98 -14.38
CA GLN A 71 19.65 -2.17 -14.62
C GLN A 71 21.03 -1.83 -15.09
#